data_32db60d82c036052f85b2c767f12c817
#
_entry.id   32db60d82c036052f85b2c767f12c817
#
_cell.length_a   1.000
_cell.length_b   1.000
_cell.length_c   1.000
_cell.angle_alpha   90.00
_cell.angle_beta   90.00
_cell.angle_gamma   90.00
#
_symmetry.space_group_name_H-M   'P 1'
#
loop_
_entity.id
_entity.type
_entity.pdbx_description
1 polymer ?
#
loop_
_entity_poly.entity_id
_entity_poly.type
_entity_poly.pdbx_seq_one_letter_code
_entity_poly.pdbx_strand_id
1 'polypeptide(L)'
;LTEAVSTLSYAGELGAKEDVTDARRLDGVEPGLRPWPVSHTGNAVSSPEEAAAVVEIIRSLLGRTWSTGPDDPGRPLEPSDVIVVAPYNAQVATVREALDAAGLEGTTVGTVDKFQGREAAVAILTMAASSPQEVPRGLDFLLNRNRLNVS
;
A
#
# COMPACT_ATOMS: atom_id res chain seq x y z
N LEU A 1 -0.50 -12.35 3.34
CA LEU A 1 -1.59 -11.37 3.27
C LEU A 1 -2.96 -12.05 3.37
N THR A 2 -3.21 -13.08 2.55
CA THR A 2 -4.49 -13.83 2.53
C THR A 2 -4.87 -14.40 3.89
N GLU A 3 -3.90 -14.92 4.66
CA GLU A 3 -4.14 -15.49 5.98
C GLU A 3 -4.58 -14.43 6.99
N ALA A 4 -3.96 -13.25 6.99
CA ALA A 4 -4.36 -12.14 7.85
C ALA A 4 -5.77 -11.62 7.50
N VAL A 5 -6.09 -11.49 6.22
CA VAL A 5 -7.41 -11.09 5.72
C VAL A 5 -8.46 -12.15 6.03
N SER A 6 -8.13 -13.44 5.82
CA SER A 6 -9.00 -14.57 6.13
C SER A 6 -9.39 -14.59 7.60
N THR A 7 -8.42 -14.41 8.51
CA THR A 7 -8.67 -14.38 9.95
C THR A 7 -9.51 -13.18 10.38
N LEU A 8 -9.24 -11.99 9.80
CA LEU A 8 -9.91 -10.75 10.20
C LEU A 8 -11.35 -10.63 9.69
N SER A 9 -11.65 -11.17 8.51
CA SER A 9 -12.91 -10.88 7.81
C SER A 9 -13.71 -12.08 7.37
N TYR A 10 -13.09 -13.25 7.25
CA TYR A 10 -13.73 -14.45 6.72
C TYR A 10 -13.60 -15.66 7.65
N ALA A 11 -13.37 -15.42 8.94
CA ALA A 11 -13.30 -16.46 9.99
C ALA A 11 -12.32 -17.63 9.68
N GLY A 12 -11.29 -17.36 8.87
CA GLY A 12 -10.30 -18.37 8.48
C GLY A 12 -10.68 -19.22 7.26
N GLU A 13 -11.81 -18.92 6.60
CA GLU A 13 -12.32 -19.74 5.48
C GLU A 13 -11.69 -19.45 4.10
N LEU A 14 -10.95 -18.34 3.97
CA LEU A 14 -10.23 -17.99 2.75
C LEU A 14 -8.82 -18.58 2.77
N GLY A 15 -8.54 -19.51 1.87
CA GLY A 15 -7.19 -19.98 1.54
C GLY A 15 -6.61 -19.23 0.34
N ALA A 16 -5.30 -18.96 0.35
CA ALA A 16 -4.60 -18.55 -0.85
C ALA A 16 -4.61 -19.73 -1.85
N LYS A 17 -4.78 -19.46 -3.14
CA LYS A 17 -4.40 -20.43 -4.17
C LYS A 17 -2.87 -20.48 -4.17
N GLU A 18 -2.30 -21.45 -3.49
CA GLU A 18 -0.85 -21.62 -3.30
C GLU A 18 -0.09 -21.57 -4.64
N ASP A 19 -0.65 -22.17 -5.69
CA ASP A 19 -0.05 -22.26 -7.02
C ASP A 19 0.10 -20.92 -7.76
N VAL A 20 -0.65 -19.89 -7.39
CA VAL A 20 -0.70 -18.62 -8.13
C VAL A 20 -0.18 -17.46 -7.30
N THR A 21 -0.43 -17.45 -6.00
CA THR A 21 -0.11 -16.31 -5.12
C THR A 21 1.32 -16.42 -4.58
N ASP A 22 1.76 -17.64 -4.25
CA ASP A 22 3.10 -17.89 -3.73
C ASP A 22 4.20 -17.89 -4.81
N ALA A 23 3.79 -17.92 -6.09
CA ALA A 23 4.71 -17.82 -7.22
C ALA A 23 5.11 -16.38 -7.55
N ARG A 24 4.38 -15.37 -7.04
CA ARG A 24 4.70 -13.95 -7.26
C ARG A 24 5.82 -13.52 -6.32
N ARG A 25 6.90 -12.99 -6.87
CA ARG A 25 8.10 -12.60 -6.10
C ARG A 25 8.65 -11.26 -6.52
N LEU A 26 9.02 -10.47 -5.51
CA LEU A 26 9.88 -9.31 -5.66
C LEU A 26 11.24 -9.65 -5.04
N ASP A 27 12.29 -9.64 -5.84
CA ASP A 27 13.61 -10.08 -5.41
C ASP A 27 14.11 -9.29 -4.17
N GLY A 28 14.58 -10.03 -3.17
CA GLY A 28 15.05 -9.48 -1.90
C GLY A 28 13.96 -8.88 -1.01
N VAL A 29 12.68 -9.16 -1.29
CA VAL A 29 11.55 -8.73 -0.45
C VAL A 29 10.67 -9.93 -0.12
N GLU A 30 10.63 -10.29 1.16
CA GLU A 30 9.72 -11.32 1.64
C GLU A 30 8.26 -10.86 1.52
N PRO A 31 7.35 -11.70 0.99
CA PRO A 31 5.92 -11.38 0.93
C PRO A 31 5.34 -11.15 2.33
N GLY A 32 4.44 -10.18 2.45
CA GLY A 32 3.73 -9.94 3.70
C GLY A 32 3.50 -8.47 4.00
N LEU A 33 2.89 -8.20 5.15
CA LEU A 33 2.66 -6.86 5.66
C LEU A 33 3.89 -6.37 6.42
N ARG A 34 4.38 -5.18 6.07
CA ARG A 34 5.56 -4.55 6.69
C ARG A 34 5.19 -3.18 7.25
N PRO A 35 5.22 -2.98 8.57
CA PRO A 35 5.05 -1.66 9.15
C PRO A 35 6.27 -0.79 8.88
N TRP A 36 6.02 0.48 8.50
CA TRP A 36 7.03 1.51 8.29
C TRP A 36 6.71 2.71 9.17
N PRO A 37 7.26 2.76 10.40
CA PRO A 37 6.94 3.84 11.33
C PRO A 37 7.46 5.19 10.81
N VAL A 38 6.57 6.18 10.75
CA VAL A 38 6.89 7.56 10.40
C VAL A 38 6.49 8.44 11.58
N SER A 39 7.46 9.19 12.11
CA SER A 39 7.21 10.11 13.22
C SER A 39 6.69 11.43 12.71
N HIS A 40 5.48 11.80 13.10
CA HIS A 40 4.88 13.11 12.81
C HIS A 40 3.88 13.52 13.89
N THR A 41 3.54 14.80 13.97
CA THR A 41 2.63 15.37 14.97
C THR A 41 1.72 16.42 14.33
N GLY A 42 0.48 16.54 14.81
CA GLY A 42 -0.47 17.54 14.37
C GLY A 42 -1.13 17.30 13.01
N ASN A 43 -0.89 16.14 12.40
CA ASN A 43 -1.49 15.75 11.13
C ASN A 43 -2.84 15.07 11.37
N ALA A 44 -3.86 15.46 10.61
CA ALA A 44 -5.21 14.89 10.72
C ALA A 44 -5.69 14.19 9.43
N VAL A 45 -5.55 14.84 8.29
CA VAL A 45 -6.07 14.36 6.99
C VAL A 45 -4.98 14.22 5.92
N SER A 46 -3.79 14.74 6.20
CA SER A 46 -2.62 14.62 5.32
C SER A 46 -1.34 14.68 6.15
N SER A 47 -0.31 13.98 5.69
CA SER A 47 1.02 13.95 6.29
C SER A 47 2.08 14.03 5.18
N PRO A 48 2.77 15.17 5.07
CA PRO A 48 3.92 15.30 4.17
C PRO A 48 5.05 14.33 4.52
N GLU A 49 5.21 14.00 5.79
CA GLU A 49 6.23 13.06 6.26
C GLU A 49 5.96 11.64 5.75
N GLU A 50 4.69 11.19 5.80
CA GLU A 50 4.32 9.92 5.20
C GLU A 50 4.47 9.95 3.68
N ALA A 51 4.14 11.05 3.02
CA ALA A 51 4.33 11.20 1.58
C ALA A 51 5.82 11.09 1.18
N ALA A 52 6.72 11.69 1.96
CA ALA A 52 8.16 11.53 1.76
C ALA A 52 8.62 10.07 1.97
N ALA A 53 8.12 9.42 3.02
CA ALA A 53 8.41 8.00 3.27
C ALA A 53 7.91 7.09 2.13
N VAL A 54 6.75 7.37 1.55
CA VAL A 54 6.23 6.67 0.36
C VAL A 54 7.23 6.76 -0.80
N VAL A 55 7.77 7.94 -1.09
CA VAL A 55 8.77 8.15 -2.14
C VAL A 55 10.03 7.32 -1.85
N GLU A 56 10.52 7.32 -0.60
CA GLU A 56 11.69 6.54 -0.20
C GLU A 56 11.46 5.03 -0.36
N ILE A 57 10.31 4.52 0.08
CA ILE A 57 9.94 3.11 -0.06
C ILE A 57 9.94 2.73 -1.54
N ILE A 58 9.25 3.48 -2.40
CA ILE A 58 9.17 3.17 -3.83
C ILE A 58 10.57 3.16 -4.44
N ARG A 59 11.39 4.19 -4.21
CA ARG A 59 12.77 4.25 -4.73
C ARG A 59 13.63 3.07 -4.30
N SER A 60 13.42 2.56 -3.09
CA SER A 60 14.16 1.39 -2.58
C SER A 60 13.79 0.07 -3.27
N LEU A 61 12.61 0.03 -3.89
CA LEU A 61 12.05 -1.16 -4.53
C LEU A 61 12.22 -1.14 -6.06
N LEU A 62 12.29 0.04 -6.68
CA LEU A 62 12.43 0.15 -8.14
C LEU A 62 13.66 -0.57 -8.67
N GLY A 63 13.51 -1.20 -9.82
CA GLY A 63 14.56 -1.95 -10.50
C GLY A 63 14.81 -3.34 -9.92
N ARG A 64 14.19 -3.73 -8.81
CA ARG A 64 14.23 -5.11 -8.32
C ARG A 64 13.45 -6.00 -9.27
N THR A 65 13.86 -7.24 -9.41
CA THR A 65 13.16 -8.19 -10.29
C THR A 65 11.80 -8.56 -9.71
N TRP A 66 10.75 -8.26 -10.46
CA TRP A 66 9.38 -8.69 -10.20
C TRP A 66 9.00 -9.82 -11.15
N SER A 67 8.54 -10.94 -10.61
CA SER A 67 8.03 -12.09 -11.36
C SER A 67 6.63 -12.49 -10.88
N THR A 68 5.81 -12.96 -11.83
CA THR A 68 4.41 -13.34 -11.60
C THR A 68 4.21 -14.85 -11.49
N GLY A 69 5.27 -15.63 -11.66
CA GLY A 69 5.21 -17.08 -11.59
C GLY A 69 6.58 -17.73 -11.70
N PRO A 70 6.68 -19.07 -11.48
CA PRO A 70 7.95 -19.80 -11.46
C PRO A 70 8.66 -19.82 -12.81
N ASP A 71 7.89 -19.77 -13.91
CA ASP A 71 8.42 -19.77 -15.29
C ASP A 71 8.57 -18.34 -15.87
N ASP A 72 8.23 -17.31 -15.09
CA ASP A 72 8.38 -15.91 -15.48
C ASP A 72 9.83 -15.47 -15.19
N PRO A 73 10.63 -15.07 -16.20
CA PRO A 73 11.98 -14.59 -15.98
C PRO A 73 12.03 -13.31 -15.14
N GLY A 74 10.87 -12.67 -14.96
CA GLY A 74 10.75 -11.41 -14.27
C GLY A 74 11.20 -10.20 -15.10
N ARG A 75 10.85 -9.03 -14.61
CA ARG A 75 11.27 -7.73 -15.15
C ARG A 75 11.55 -6.75 -14.01
N PRO A 76 12.25 -5.66 -14.27
CA PRO A 76 12.41 -4.62 -13.26
C PRO A 76 11.05 -4.10 -12.77
N LEU A 77 10.90 -3.90 -11.47
CA LEU A 77 9.74 -3.24 -10.87
C LEU A 77 9.73 -1.77 -11.32
N GLU A 78 8.59 -1.33 -11.81
CA GLU A 78 8.37 0.04 -12.29
C GLU A 78 7.38 0.79 -11.37
N PRO A 79 7.33 2.15 -11.42
CA PRO A 79 6.37 2.92 -10.64
C PRO A 79 4.91 2.51 -10.86
N SER A 80 4.55 2.03 -12.06
CA SER A 80 3.21 1.55 -12.41
C SER A 80 2.80 0.25 -11.70
N ASP A 81 3.75 -0.49 -11.15
CA ASP A 81 3.52 -1.72 -10.38
C ASP A 81 3.18 -1.44 -8.91
N VAL A 82 3.26 -0.18 -8.50
CA VAL A 82 3.03 0.25 -7.13
C VAL A 82 1.75 1.07 -7.03
N ILE A 83 0.90 0.74 -6.05
CA ILE A 83 -0.25 1.56 -5.68
C ILE A 83 -0.07 2.14 -4.29
N VAL A 84 -0.57 3.36 -4.09
CA VAL A 84 -0.61 4.01 -2.77
C VAL A 84 -2.06 4.27 -2.39
N VAL A 85 -2.47 3.70 -1.28
CA VAL A 85 -3.82 3.83 -0.73
C VAL A 85 -3.79 4.85 0.41
N ALA A 86 -4.63 5.87 0.30
CA ALA A 86 -4.74 6.91 1.31
C ALA A 86 -6.17 7.01 1.85
N PRO A 87 -6.35 7.35 3.15
CA PRO A 87 -7.69 7.41 3.76
C PRO A 87 -8.50 8.63 3.33
N TYR A 88 -7.82 9.71 2.92
CA TYR A 88 -8.43 11.01 2.61
C TYR A 88 -7.93 11.56 1.29
N ASN A 89 -8.78 12.32 0.58
CA ASN A 89 -8.39 13.00 -0.66
C ASN A 89 -7.27 14.03 -0.45
N ALA A 90 -7.18 14.64 0.73
CA ALA A 90 -6.07 15.54 1.06
C ALA A 90 -4.73 14.77 1.06
N GLN A 91 -4.69 13.58 1.67
CA GLN A 91 -3.50 12.73 1.64
C GLN A 91 -3.18 12.24 0.21
N VAL A 92 -4.20 11.92 -0.59
CA VAL A 92 -4.00 11.57 -2.02
C VAL A 92 -3.28 12.71 -2.75
N ALA A 93 -3.71 13.95 -2.54
CA ALA A 93 -3.09 15.13 -3.17
C ALA A 93 -1.63 15.31 -2.70
N THR A 94 -1.38 15.23 -1.39
CA THR A 94 -0.04 15.36 -0.80
C THR A 94 0.92 14.28 -1.33
N VAL A 95 0.48 13.03 -1.38
CA VAL A 95 1.29 11.94 -1.92
C VAL A 95 1.52 12.11 -3.43
N ARG A 96 0.50 12.54 -4.19
CA ARG A 96 0.63 12.80 -5.61
C ARG A 96 1.70 13.85 -5.89
N GLU A 97 1.64 14.98 -5.19
CA GLU A 97 2.63 16.05 -5.32
C GLU A 97 4.05 15.57 -5.03
N ALA A 98 4.23 14.77 -3.97
CA ALA A 98 5.52 14.19 -3.62
C ALA A 98 6.04 13.21 -4.68
N LEU A 99 5.17 12.38 -5.26
CA LEU A 99 5.50 11.44 -6.33
C LEU A 99 5.90 12.18 -7.61
N ASP A 100 5.14 13.19 -8.00
CA ASP A 100 5.39 14.00 -9.20
C ASP A 100 6.74 14.74 -9.06
N ALA A 101 7.01 15.34 -7.90
CA ALA A 101 8.30 15.98 -7.61
C ALA A 101 9.49 15.00 -7.60
N ALA A 102 9.23 13.73 -7.36
CA ALA A 102 10.24 12.67 -7.32
C ALA A 102 10.47 11.97 -8.68
N GLY A 103 9.70 12.29 -9.73
CA GLY A 103 9.73 11.63 -11.04
C GLY A 103 9.09 10.25 -11.02
N LEU A 104 8.05 10.06 -10.18
CA LEU A 104 7.36 8.79 -9.96
C LEU A 104 5.89 8.84 -10.41
N GLU A 105 5.57 9.62 -11.43
CA GLU A 105 4.20 9.89 -11.92
C GLU A 105 3.47 8.60 -12.35
N GLY A 106 4.20 7.55 -12.69
CA GLY A 106 3.64 6.23 -13.02
C GLY A 106 2.96 5.54 -11.85
N THR A 107 3.30 5.90 -10.59
CA THR A 107 2.68 5.32 -9.40
C THR A 107 1.24 5.79 -9.26
N THR A 108 0.32 4.83 -9.07
CA THR A 108 -1.09 5.16 -8.88
C THR A 108 -1.39 5.43 -7.41
N VAL A 109 -1.94 6.61 -7.09
CA VAL A 109 -2.42 6.94 -5.73
C VAL A 109 -3.92 7.23 -5.75
N GLY A 110 -4.61 6.84 -4.67
CA GLY A 110 -6.05 7.04 -4.54
C GLY A 110 -6.59 6.58 -3.20
N THR A 111 -7.89 6.77 -3.00
CA THR A 111 -8.60 6.20 -1.86
C THR A 111 -8.93 4.72 -2.11
N VAL A 112 -9.31 4.00 -1.06
CA VAL A 112 -9.65 2.57 -1.11
C VAL A 112 -10.64 2.24 -2.23
N ASP A 113 -11.66 3.08 -2.42
CA ASP A 113 -12.70 2.85 -3.43
C ASP A 113 -12.17 2.81 -4.87
N LYS A 114 -11.04 3.50 -5.12
CA LYS A 114 -10.38 3.52 -6.45
C LYS A 114 -9.70 2.19 -6.80
N PHE A 115 -9.30 1.43 -5.79
CA PHE A 115 -8.50 0.22 -5.98
C PHE A 115 -9.29 -1.08 -5.84
N GLN A 116 -10.59 -1.00 -5.62
CA GLN A 116 -11.42 -2.19 -5.53
C GLN A 116 -11.29 -3.06 -6.80
N GLY A 117 -10.83 -4.30 -6.62
CA GLY A 117 -10.61 -5.24 -7.72
C GLY A 117 -9.34 -5.00 -8.55
N ARG A 118 -8.40 -4.17 -8.08
CA ARG A 118 -7.08 -3.99 -8.72
C ARG A 118 -6.02 -4.80 -8.00
N GLU A 119 -5.06 -5.28 -8.77
CA GLU A 119 -3.86 -5.96 -8.27
C GLU A 119 -2.63 -5.09 -8.56
N ALA A 120 -1.65 -5.14 -7.65
CA ALA A 120 -0.35 -4.51 -7.80
C ALA A 120 0.74 -5.39 -7.19
N ALA A 121 1.98 -5.21 -7.61
CA ALA A 121 3.12 -5.89 -7.00
C ALA A 121 3.34 -5.42 -5.55
N VAL A 122 3.16 -4.12 -5.33
CA VAL A 122 3.31 -3.49 -4.01
C VAL A 122 2.14 -2.54 -3.75
N ALA A 123 1.53 -2.68 -2.58
CA ALA A 123 0.53 -1.75 -2.07
C ALA A 123 1.08 -1.05 -0.82
N ILE A 124 1.08 0.28 -0.83
CA ILE A 124 1.50 1.11 0.31
C ILE A 124 0.27 1.78 0.89
N LEU A 125 0.02 1.60 2.18
CA LEU A 125 -1.06 2.25 2.91
C LEU A 125 -0.51 3.39 3.75
N THR A 126 -1.13 4.56 3.66
CA THR A 126 -0.85 5.71 4.52
C THR A 126 -1.99 5.92 5.50
N MET A 127 -1.69 6.44 6.68
CA MET A 127 -2.67 6.67 7.74
C MET A 127 -3.06 8.15 7.86
N ALA A 128 -2.16 9.05 7.48
CA ALA A 128 -2.32 10.51 7.47
C ALA A 128 -2.44 11.18 8.85
N ALA A 129 -3.06 10.53 9.82
CA ALA A 129 -3.29 11.10 11.15
C ALA A 129 -2.15 10.74 12.12
N SER A 130 -1.68 11.72 12.88
CA SER A 130 -0.58 11.53 13.85
C SER A 130 -1.03 10.82 15.13
N SER A 131 -2.31 10.89 15.46
CA SER A 131 -2.87 10.27 16.65
C SER A 131 -4.34 9.89 16.45
N PRO A 132 -4.88 8.98 17.26
CA PRO A 132 -6.30 8.61 17.22
C PRO A 132 -7.25 9.81 17.41
N GLN A 133 -6.84 10.81 18.18
CA GLN A 133 -7.62 12.01 18.47
C GLN A 133 -7.70 12.96 17.27
N GLU A 134 -6.76 12.88 16.33
CA GLU A 134 -6.67 13.72 15.13
C GLU A 134 -7.43 13.12 13.94
N VAL A 135 -7.97 11.91 14.08
CA VAL A 135 -8.75 11.26 13.03
C VAL A 135 -10.16 11.88 12.92
N PRO A 136 -10.49 12.62 11.85
CA PRO A 136 -11.74 13.41 11.76
C PRO A 136 -13.03 12.58 11.84
N ARG A 137 -12.98 11.31 11.46
CA ARG A 137 -14.12 10.38 11.46
C ARG A 137 -13.99 9.24 12.46
N GLY A 138 -13.03 9.37 13.41
CA GLY A 138 -12.72 8.34 14.39
C GLY A 138 -11.91 7.16 13.79
N LEU A 139 -11.32 6.38 14.69
CA LEU A 139 -10.52 5.20 14.32
C LEU A 139 -11.31 4.17 13.51
N ASP A 140 -12.61 4.03 13.77
CA ASP A 140 -13.48 3.08 13.04
C ASP A 140 -13.49 3.36 11.53
N PHE A 141 -13.32 4.60 11.12
CA PHE A 141 -13.23 4.95 9.71
C PHE A 141 -11.92 4.47 9.08
N LEU A 142 -10.78 4.62 9.77
CA LEU A 142 -9.47 4.16 9.29
C LEU A 142 -9.33 2.65 9.36
N LEU A 143 -9.82 2.04 10.45
CA LEU A 143 -9.69 0.62 10.74
C LEU A 143 -10.90 -0.20 10.31
N ASN A 144 -11.77 0.36 9.47
CA ASN A 144 -12.93 -0.37 8.94
C ASN A 144 -12.46 -1.62 8.20
N ARG A 145 -12.94 -2.79 8.64
CA ARG A 145 -12.59 -4.10 8.10
C ARG A 145 -12.70 -4.17 6.58
N ASN A 146 -13.79 -3.64 6.03
CA ASN A 146 -14.04 -3.68 4.59
C ASN A 146 -13.04 -2.82 3.81
N ARG A 147 -12.56 -1.72 4.39
CA ARG A 147 -11.53 -0.87 3.79
C ARG A 147 -10.15 -1.50 3.85
N LEU A 148 -9.78 -2.09 4.99
CA LEU A 148 -8.50 -2.79 5.14
C LEU A 148 -8.41 -4.02 4.22
N ASN A 149 -9.53 -4.72 3.98
CA ASN A 149 -9.56 -5.88 3.10
C ASN A 149 -9.42 -5.55 1.62
N VAL A 150 -9.79 -4.35 1.22
CA VAL A 150 -9.66 -3.88 -0.17
C VAL A 150 -8.27 -3.30 -0.43
N SER A 151 -7.60 -2.87 0.62
CA SER A 151 -6.25 -2.31 0.56
C SER A 151 -5.19 -3.38 0.53
#